data_7129bcff15649d34094be281a7602215
#
_entry.id   7129bcff15649d34094be281a7602215
#
_cell.length_a   1.000
_cell.length_b   1.000
_cell.length_c   1.000
_cell.angle_alpha   90.00
_cell.angle_beta   90.00
_cell.angle_gamma   90.00
#
_symmetry.space_group_name_H-M   'P 1'
#
loop_
_entity.id
_entity.type
_entity.pdbx_description
1 polymer ?
#
loop_
_entity_poly.entity_id
_entity_poly.type
_entity_poly.pdbx_seq_one_letter_code
_entity_poly.pdbx_strand_id
1 'polypeptide(L)' 'MQIELGCTGNFVNVDFNTPVIEISLDGLYAERDALFRLIKYTNPYMSVYHTYINRYNEICEEIHNRESENY' A
#
# COMPACT_ATOMS: atom_id res chain seq x y z
N MET A 1 6.46 -5.86 6.74
CA MET A 1 7.67 -5.45 5.98
C MET A 1 7.93 -3.97 6.20
N GLN A 2 9.16 -3.62 6.48
CA GLN A 2 9.58 -2.24 6.73
C GLN A 2 10.19 -1.64 5.47
N ILE A 3 9.74 -0.43 5.09
CA ILE A 3 10.15 0.20 3.85
C ILE A 3 10.73 1.58 4.16
N GLU A 4 11.94 1.84 3.66
CA GLU A 4 12.55 3.16 3.77
C GLU A 4 11.97 4.10 2.70
N LEU A 5 11.51 5.26 3.14
CA LEU A 5 10.91 6.26 2.26
C LEU A 5 11.95 7.30 1.84
N GLY A 6 12.72 6.98 0.81
CA GLY A 6 13.69 7.91 0.24
C GLY A 6 14.84 8.24 1.16
N CYS A 7 15.37 9.45 1.06
CA CYS A 7 16.56 9.89 1.77
C CYS A 7 16.27 10.45 3.16
N THR A 8 15.04 10.37 3.63
CA THR A 8 14.65 10.97 4.91
C THR A 8 14.91 10.08 6.11
N GLY A 9 15.24 8.80 5.87
CA GLY A 9 15.43 7.84 6.94
C GLY A 9 14.13 7.36 7.58
N ASN A 10 12.99 7.74 7.03
CA ASN A 10 11.69 7.31 7.52
C ASN A 10 11.37 5.91 7.00
N PHE A 11 10.71 5.12 7.85
CA PHE A 11 10.31 3.76 7.51
C PHE A 11 8.81 3.61 7.68
N VAL A 12 8.21 2.82 6.80
CA VAL A 12 6.79 2.47 6.90
C VAL A 12 6.67 0.96 6.89
N ASN A 13 5.85 0.44 7.80
CA ASN A 13 5.55 -0.99 7.85
C ASN A 13 4.37 -1.28 6.92
N VAL A 14 4.59 -2.18 5.96
CA VAL A 14 3.54 -2.67 5.10
C VAL A 14 3.38 -4.15 5.37
N ASP A 15 2.20 -4.55 5.80
CA ASP A 15 1.89 -5.94 6.11
C ASP A 15 1.12 -6.56 4.95
N PHE A 16 1.81 -7.38 4.16
CA PHE A 16 1.22 -8.04 3.01
C PHE A 16 0.39 -9.27 3.41
N ASN A 17 0.46 -9.69 4.66
CA ASN A 17 -0.24 -10.87 5.14
C ASN A 17 -1.63 -10.56 5.70
N THR A 18 -1.86 -9.34 6.16
CA THR A 18 -3.16 -8.95 6.68
C THR A 18 -4.13 -8.65 5.54
N PRO A 19 -5.31 -9.29 5.49
CA PRO A 19 -6.30 -8.95 4.47
C PRO A 19 -6.71 -7.49 4.53
N VAL A 20 -6.90 -6.86 3.38
CA VAL A 20 -7.25 -5.44 3.32
C VAL A 20 -8.57 -5.14 4.06
N ILE A 21 -9.48 -6.09 4.08
CA ILE A 21 -10.77 -5.92 4.74
C ILE A 21 -10.65 -5.76 6.26
N GLU A 22 -9.57 -6.25 6.83
CA GLU A 22 -9.31 -6.16 8.28
C GLU A 22 -8.56 -4.90 8.68
N ILE A 23 -8.05 -4.14 7.72
CA ILE A 23 -7.28 -2.93 7.98
C ILE A 23 -8.23 -1.77 8.16
N SER A 24 -7.96 -0.88 9.13
CA SER A 24 -8.74 0.32 9.32
C SER A 24 -8.58 1.26 8.12
N LEU A 25 -9.54 2.16 7.92
CA LEU A 25 -9.48 3.11 6.81
C LEU A 25 -8.23 3.96 6.85
N ASP A 26 -7.85 4.44 8.05
CA ASP A 26 -6.62 5.21 8.22
C ASP A 26 -5.39 4.38 7.86
N GLY A 27 -5.40 3.09 8.24
CA GLY A 27 -4.33 2.16 7.89
C GLY A 27 -4.25 1.94 6.38
N LEU A 28 -5.38 1.88 5.70
CA LEU A 28 -5.42 1.74 4.25
C LEU A 28 -4.81 2.95 3.56
N TYR A 29 -5.12 4.15 4.03
CA TYR A 29 -4.52 5.36 3.46
C TYR A 29 -3.00 5.37 3.66
N ALA A 30 -2.54 5.00 4.83
CA ALA A 30 -1.10 4.93 5.12
C ALA A 30 -0.39 3.91 4.25
N GLU A 31 -0.96 2.70 4.12
CA GLU A 31 -0.38 1.66 3.26
C GLU A 31 -0.39 2.07 1.79
N ARG A 32 -1.47 2.70 1.34
CA ARG A 32 -1.56 3.18 -0.05
C ARG A 32 -0.43 4.15 -0.36
N ASP A 33 -0.21 5.13 0.52
CA ASP A 33 0.86 6.11 0.33
C ASP A 33 2.23 5.44 0.32
N ALA A 34 2.47 4.53 1.26
CA ALA A 34 3.73 3.80 1.34
C ALA A 34 3.98 2.97 0.09
N LEU A 35 2.96 2.25 -0.38
CA LEU A 35 3.07 1.42 -1.59
C LEU A 35 3.28 2.27 -2.84
N PHE A 36 2.60 3.41 -2.92
CA PHE A 36 2.79 4.33 -4.05
C PHE A 36 4.26 4.75 -4.17
N ARG A 37 4.86 5.14 -3.04
CA ARG A 37 6.27 5.52 -3.02
C ARG A 37 7.18 4.35 -3.34
N LEU A 38 6.89 3.18 -2.79
CA LEU A 38 7.67 1.98 -3.05
C LEU A 38 7.64 1.60 -4.53
N ILE A 39 6.46 1.63 -5.14
CA ILE A 39 6.29 1.33 -6.57
C ILE A 39 7.08 2.33 -7.42
N LYS A 40 7.04 3.60 -7.05
CA LYS A 40 7.73 4.66 -7.77
C LYS A 40 9.24 4.44 -7.84
N TYR A 41 9.81 3.87 -6.77
CA TYR A 41 11.26 3.66 -6.68
C TYR A 41 11.69 2.23 -7.00
N THR A 42 10.75 1.34 -7.32
CA THR A 42 11.06 -0.05 -7.63
C THR A 42 11.17 -0.21 -9.15
N ASN A 43 12.20 -0.98 -9.57
CA ASN A 43 12.37 -1.29 -10.98
C ASN A 43 11.22 -2.18 -11.46
N PRO A 44 10.46 -1.77 -12.51
CA PRO A 44 9.32 -2.57 -12.99
C PRO A 44 9.69 -3.95 -13.53
N TYR A 45 10.96 -4.20 -13.78
CA TYR A 45 11.41 -5.52 -14.23
C TYR A 45 11.63 -6.51 -13.08
N MET A 46 11.57 -6.05 -11.83
CA MET A 46 11.71 -6.94 -10.68
C MET A 46 10.37 -7.64 -10.40
N SER A 47 10.46 -8.93 -10.01
CA SER A 47 9.25 -9.72 -9.74
C SER A 47 8.40 -9.12 -8.61
N VAL A 48 9.04 -8.52 -7.61
CA VAL A 48 8.35 -7.92 -6.47
C VAL A 48 7.48 -6.73 -6.88
N TYR A 49 7.77 -6.11 -8.02
CA TYR A 49 6.98 -4.98 -8.52
C TYR A 49 5.50 -5.35 -8.68
N HIS A 50 5.24 -6.52 -9.24
CA HIS A 50 3.86 -6.98 -9.43
C HIS A 50 3.14 -7.23 -8.11
N THR A 51 3.85 -7.72 -7.11
CA THR A 51 3.30 -7.90 -5.76
C THR A 51 2.84 -6.56 -5.18
N TYR A 52 3.67 -5.53 -5.31
CA TYR A 52 3.33 -4.20 -4.82
C TYR A 52 2.15 -3.59 -5.57
N ILE A 53 2.12 -3.74 -6.89
CA ILE A 53 1.02 -3.24 -7.72
C ILE A 53 -0.29 -3.92 -7.34
N ASN A 54 -0.28 -5.24 -7.17
CA ASN A 54 -1.48 -5.99 -6.81
C ASN A 54 -2.02 -5.53 -5.46
N ARG A 55 -1.15 -5.39 -4.47
CA ARG A 55 -1.56 -4.92 -3.14
C ARG A 55 -2.10 -3.50 -3.19
N TYR A 56 -1.44 -2.62 -3.94
CA TYR A 56 -1.88 -1.25 -4.12
C TYR A 56 -3.31 -1.20 -4.70
N ASN A 57 -3.56 -1.99 -5.73
CA ASN A 57 -4.88 -2.05 -6.37
C ASN A 57 -5.95 -2.55 -5.39
N GLU A 58 -5.65 -3.58 -4.60
CA GLU A 58 -6.57 -4.09 -3.59
C GLU A 58 -6.93 -3.02 -2.55
N ILE A 59 -5.92 -2.29 -2.10
CA ILE A 59 -6.12 -1.24 -1.11
C ILE A 59 -6.96 -0.10 -1.69
N CYS A 60 -6.67 0.33 -2.90
CA CYS A 60 -7.44 1.39 -3.56
C CYS A 60 -8.90 0.98 -3.75
N GLU A 61 -9.15 -0.26 -4.14
CA GLU A 61 -10.51 -0.78 -4.31
C GLU A 61 -11.26 -0.80 -3.00
N GLU A 62 -10.61 -1.27 -1.92
CA GLU A 62 -11.25 -1.30 -0.60
C GLU A 62 -11.56 0.09 -0.09
N ILE A 63 -10.66 1.04 -0.28
CA ILE A 63 -10.90 2.44 0.10
C ILE A 63 -12.12 2.98 -0.65
N HIS A 64 -12.18 2.74 -1.95
CA HIS A 64 -13.30 3.19 -2.77
C HIS A 64 -14.62 2.61 -2.27
N ASN A 65 -14.65 1.31 -1.98
CA ASN A 65 -15.84 0.64 -1.49
C ASN A 65 -16.30 1.23 -0.16
N ARG A 66 -15.38 1.49 0.76
CA ARG A 66 -15.73 2.05 2.06
C ARG A 66 -16.24 3.48 1.95
N GLU A 67 -15.62 4.28 1.09
CA GLU A 67 -16.07 5.66 0.87
C GLU A 67 -17.45 5.70 0.23
N SER A 68 -17.75 4.76 -0.67
CA SER A 68 -19.05 4.65 -1.30
C SER A 68 -20.15 4.26 -0.32
N GLU A 69 -19.81 3.44 0.68
CA GLU A 69 -20.78 2.99 1.68
C GLU A 69 -21.17 4.07 2.67
N ASN A 70 -20.41 5.16 2.73
CA ASN A 70 -20.66 6.26 3.68
C ASN A 70 -21.68 7.29 3.15
N TYR A 71 -22.25 7.06 2.00
CA TYR A 71 -23.29 7.94 1.48
C TYR A 71 -24.69 7.55 2.01
#